data_e3ec5eb156dc40eb05262953bf785b13
#
_entry.id   e3ec5eb156dc40eb05262953bf785b13
#
_cell.length_a   1.000
_cell.length_b   1.000
_cell.length_c   1.000
_cell.angle_alpha   90.00
_cell.angle_beta   90.00
_cell.angle_gamma   90.00
#
_symmetry.space_group_name_H-M   'P 1'
#
loop_
_entity.id
_entity.type
_entity.pdbx_description
1 polymer ?
#
loop_
_entity_poly.entity_id
_entity_poly.type
_entity_poly.pdbx_seq_one_letter_code
_entity_poly.pdbx_strand_id
1 'polypeptide(L)'
;MSESYEYTADGFEVLVKRHRKDAAVMRSYAARMAEERGDYEFVADVIGEVMGMSPRRAANWLEVAQALDGPLRSTFEALLAGEICEERMQAIYSKTQWLAADKVAAVEQVALDNALWSSPRELAGIMDEEILRVDPDGYADRKSRRMHQRKLEHRTGSDGVSTLAITGDEATNHAITQHVGALAKKLRRDGDEREMDQLRCDISQQLLLGTFEGAGEVKAEIIIHLTPDILAGFSDAPAQVAGMGPIAAEVARDYAAKGDWYRLVEDPVTGVGIKAETKSRFPTPGMRRLLFSTHKTCSAPFCMAAAVTCDIDHCRRHDDGGKTCICNLLPLCRHHHRLKDEGNWNYTKNPDGSVKWTTDEGRVITKPLRPHKRN
;
A
#
# COMPACT_ATOMS: atom_id res chain seq x y z
N MET A 1 -34.60 4.64 -14.43
CA MET A 1 -35.71 4.59 -13.48
C MET A 1 -35.16 5.01 -12.13
N SER A 2 -35.54 6.19 -11.63
CA SER A 2 -35.18 6.62 -10.27
C SER A 2 -36.09 5.87 -9.30
N GLU A 3 -35.56 4.88 -8.63
CA GLU A 3 -36.23 4.33 -7.45
C GLU A 3 -36.28 5.45 -6.40
N SER A 4 -37.50 5.91 -6.08
CA SER A 4 -37.71 6.82 -4.97
C SER A 4 -37.55 6.07 -3.69
N TYR A 5 -36.40 6.20 -3.05
CA TYR A 5 -36.17 5.64 -1.71
C TYR A 5 -36.87 6.52 -0.67
N GLU A 6 -37.76 5.94 0.14
CA GLU A 6 -38.21 6.58 1.36
C GLU A 6 -37.02 6.68 2.34
N TYR A 7 -36.73 7.89 2.82
CA TYR A 7 -35.64 8.14 3.77
C TYR A 7 -36.05 7.70 5.19
N THR A 8 -36.32 6.40 5.36
CA THR A 8 -36.69 5.77 6.62
C THR A 8 -35.62 4.79 7.09
N ALA A 9 -35.61 4.41 8.35
CA ALA A 9 -34.69 3.40 8.88
C ALA A 9 -34.87 2.06 8.13
N ASP A 10 -36.08 1.69 7.82
CA ASP A 10 -36.42 0.45 7.10
C ASP A 10 -35.90 0.50 5.64
N GLY A 11 -36.06 1.64 4.97
CA GLY A 11 -35.50 1.85 3.62
C GLY A 11 -33.98 1.79 3.61
N PHE A 12 -33.32 2.34 4.64
CA PHE A 12 -31.88 2.25 4.80
C PHE A 12 -31.41 0.80 5.06
N GLU A 13 -32.14 0.04 5.87
CA GLU A 13 -31.85 -1.39 6.12
C GLU A 13 -31.91 -2.23 4.84
N VAL A 14 -32.88 -1.99 3.99
CA VAL A 14 -33.01 -2.64 2.67
C VAL A 14 -31.77 -2.36 1.80
N LEU A 15 -31.31 -1.10 1.75
CA LEU A 15 -30.11 -0.72 1.01
C LEU A 15 -28.84 -1.39 1.58
N VAL A 16 -28.72 -1.46 2.89
CA VAL A 16 -27.59 -2.14 3.56
C VAL A 16 -27.57 -3.63 3.23
N LYS A 17 -28.72 -4.31 3.29
CA LYS A 17 -28.84 -5.73 2.91
C LYS A 17 -28.49 -5.96 1.44
N ARG A 18 -28.98 -5.08 0.54
CA ARG A 18 -28.62 -5.15 -0.89
C ARG A 18 -27.12 -4.99 -1.11
N HIS A 19 -26.49 -3.99 -0.47
CA HIS A 19 -25.06 -3.77 -0.58
C HIS A 19 -24.24 -4.98 -0.12
N ARG A 20 -24.62 -5.61 0.99
CA ARG A 20 -23.96 -6.83 1.51
C ARG A 20 -24.09 -7.99 0.52
N LYS A 21 -25.27 -8.17 -0.06
CA LYS A 21 -25.51 -9.18 -1.09
C LYS A 21 -24.66 -8.96 -2.34
N ASP A 22 -24.59 -7.74 -2.83
CA ASP A 22 -23.79 -7.39 -4.01
C ASP A 22 -22.28 -7.62 -3.75
N ALA A 23 -21.81 -7.31 -2.54
CA ALA A 23 -20.43 -7.61 -2.11
C ALA A 23 -20.14 -9.11 -2.10
N ALA A 24 -21.07 -9.94 -1.63
CA ALA A 24 -20.94 -11.39 -1.65
C ALA A 24 -20.87 -11.94 -3.09
N VAL A 25 -21.76 -11.48 -3.96
CA VAL A 25 -21.82 -11.91 -5.37
C VAL A 25 -20.53 -11.55 -6.11
N MET A 26 -20.00 -10.33 -5.92
CA MET A 26 -18.73 -9.92 -6.54
C MET A 26 -17.57 -10.81 -6.10
N ARG A 27 -17.51 -11.19 -4.81
CA ARG A 27 -16.46 -12.07 -4.30
C ARG A 27 -16.56 -13.48 -4.88
N SER A 28 -17.75 -14.05 -4.95
CA SER A 28 -17.97 -15.37 -5.57
C SER A 28 -17.55 -15.36 -7.05
N TYR A 29 -17.88 -14.30 -7.79
CA TYR A 29 -17.45 -14.17 -9.19
C TYR A 29 -15.93 -14.13 -9.33
N ALA A 30 -15.23 -13.37 -8.50
CA ALA A 30 -13.78 -13.28 -8.55
C ALA A 30 -13.08 -14.58 -8.15
N ALA A 31 -13.60 -15.30 -7.16
CA ALA A 31 -13.07 -16.60 -6.76
C ALA A 31 -13.16 -17.60 -7.92
N ARG A 32 -14.30 -17.67 -8.60
CA ARG A 32 -14.49 -18.53 -9.78
C ARG A 32 -13.59 -18.13 -10.95
N MET A 33 -13.45 -16.83 -11.21
CA MET A 33 -12.55 -16.35 -12.26
C MET A 33 -11.09 -16.75 -11.96
N ALA A 34 -10.67 -16.75 -10.69
CA ALA A 34 -9.35 -17.20 -10.30
C ALA A 34 -9.19 -18.71 -10.49
N GLU A 35 -10.21 -19.51 -10.15
CA GLU A 35 -10.22 -20.96 -10.37
C GLU A 35 -10.14 -21.31 -11.86
N GLU A 36 -10.91 -20.64 -12.72
CA GLU A 36 -10.89 -20.84 -14.17
C GLU A 36 -9.54 -20.49 -14.81
N ARG A 37 -8.81 -19.53 -14.26
CA ARG A 37 -7.47 -19.15 -14.71
C ARG A 37 -6.36 -20.05 -14.16
N GLY A 38 -6.66 -20.92 -13.20
CA GLY A 38 -5.72 -21.87 -12.62
C GLY A 38 -4.50 -21.19 -12.00
N ASP A 39 -3.30 -21.66 -12.37
CA ASP A 39 -2.02 -21.18 -11.81
C ASP A 39 -1.57 -19.81 -12.34
N TYR A 40 -2.44 -19.01 -12.98
CA TYR A 40 -2.06 -17.69 -13.45
C TYR A 40 -1.80 -16.73 -12.27
N GLU A 41 -0.52 -16.51 -11.97
CA GLU A 41 -0.04 -15.74 -10.81
C GLU A 41 -0.61 -14.31 -10.74
N PHE A 42 -1.00 -13.71 -11.86
CA PHE A 42 -1.39 -12.31 -11.96
C PHE A 42 -2.90 -12.05 -12.01
N VAL A 43 -3.72 -12.99 -11.54
CA VAL A 43 -5.18 -12.81 -11.47
C VAL A 43 -5.57 -11.57 -10.68
N ALA A 44 -4.83 -11.28 -9.59
CA ALA A 44 -5.05 -10.09 -8.77
C ALA A 44 -4.85 -8.78 -9.54
N ASP A 45 -3.96 -8.74 -10.54
CA ASP A 45 -3.75 -7.57 -11.39
C ASP A 45 -4.96 -7.32 -12.28
N VAL A 46 -5.55 -8.37 -12.84
CA VAL A 46 -6.78 -8.30 -13.65
C VAL A 46 -7.95 -7.79 -12.81
N ILE A 47 -8.13 -8.34 -11.61
CA ILE A 47 -9.18 -7.88 -10.67
C ILE A 47 -8.93 -6.42 -10.27
N GLY A 48 -7.68 -6.08 -9.96
CA GLY A 48 -7.28 -4.71 -9.61
C GLY A 48 -7.57 -3.71 -10.70
N GLU A 49 -7.35 -4.07 -11.94
CA GLU A 49 -7.67 -3.25 -13.10
C GLU A 49 -9.17 -2.99 -13.22
N VAL A 50 -9.98 -4.05 -13.15
CA VAL A 50 -11.45 -3.93 -13.25
C VAL A 50 -12.05 -3.12 -12.10
N MET A 51 -11.55 -3.30 -10.89
CA MET A 51 -12.05 -2.64 -9.68
C MET A 51 -11.38 -1.29 -9.38
N GLY A 52 -10.39 -0.85 -10.16
CA GLY A 52 -9.65 0.38 -9.91
C GLY A 52 -8.83 0.36 -8.62
N MET A 53 -8.35 -0.81 -8.17
CA MET A 53 -7.58 -0.95 -6.95
C MET A 53 -6.14 -1.41 -7.20
N SER A 54 -5.24 -1.17 -6.22
CA SER A 54 -3.87 -1.64 -6.34
C SER A 54 -3.82 -3.17 -6.35
N PRO A 55 -2.85 -3.79 -7.07
CA PRO A 55 -2.70 -5.26 -7.14
C PRO A 55 -2.60 -5.92 -5.76
N ARG A 56 -1.88 -5.31 -4.83
CA ARG A 56 -1.79 -5.80 -3.45
C ARG A 56 -3.15 -5.84 -2.74
N ARG A 57 -3.97 -4.80 -2.95
CA ARG A 57 -5.32 -4.76 -2.38
C ARG A 57 -6.22 -5.79 -3.05
N ALA A 58 -6.09 -5.95 -4.37
CA ALA A 58 -6.82 -6.95 -5.12
C ALA A 58 -6.42 -8.38 -4.71
N ALA A 59 -5.14 -8.66 -4.47
CA ALA A 59 -4.68 -9.95 -3.96
C ALA A 59 -5.30 -10.28 -2.60
N ASN A 60 -5.21 -9.38 -1.62
CA ASN A 60 -5.84 -9.59 -0.31
C ASN A 60 -7.36 -9.77 -0.42
N TRP A 61 -8.00 -9.04 -1.33
CA TRP A 61 -9.45 -9.13 -1.56
C TRP A 61 -9.82 -10.48 -2.19
N LEU A 62 -8.98 -10.98 -3.11
CA LEU A 62 -9.16 -12.29 -3.75
C LEU A 62 -8.95 -13.44 -2.76
N GLU A 63 -7.94 -13.38 -1.89
CA GLU A 63 -7.73 -14.38 -0.83
C GLU A 63 -8.98 -14.54 0.04
N VAL A 64 -9.62 -13.44 0.42
CA VAL A 64 -10.90 -13.47 1.16
C VAL A 64 -11.99 -14.09 0.31
N ALA A 65 -12.09 -13.73 -0.98
CA ALA A 65 -13.08 -14.27 -1.89
C ALA A 65 -12.97 -15.80 -2.03
N GLN A 66 -11.76 -16.32 -2.18
CA GLN A 66 -11.46 -17.74 -2.25
C GLN A 66 -11.80 -18.47 -0.93
N ALA A 67 -11.49 -17.85 0.21
CA ALA A 67 -11.85 -18.42 1.52
C ALA A 67 -13.38 -18.54 1.69
N LEU A 68 -14.14 -17.56 1.22
CA LEU A 68 -15.61 -17.58 1.24
C LEU A 68 -16.23 -18.62 0.28
N ASP A 69 -15.56 -18.90 -0.83
CA ASP A 69 -15.99 -19.97 -1.75
C ASP A 69 -15.56 -21.38 -1.28
N GLY A 70 -14.64 -21.43 -0.31
CA GLY A 70 -14.08 -22.62 0.29
C GLY A 70 -14.47 -22.81 1.76
N PRO A 71 -13.48 -22.70 2.69
CA PRO A 71 -13.65 -23.08 4.09
C PRO A 71 -14.59 -22.17 4.89
N LEU A 72 -14.94 -20.98 4.41
CA LEU A 72 -15.84 -20.02 5.07
C LEU A 72 -17.18 -19.91 4.35
N ARG A 73 -17.74 -21.03 3.95
CA ARG A 73 -18.97 -21.07 3.19
C ARG A 73 -20.17 -20.55 3.98
N SER A 74 -20.26 -20.82 5.27
CA SER A 74 -21.35 -20.33 6.13
C SER A 74 -21.27 -18.81 6.32
N THR A 75 -20.05 -18.27 6.41
CA THR A 75 -19.81 -16.81 6.43
C THR A 75 -20.24 -16.16 5.11
N PHE A 76 -19.98 -16.79 3.98
CA PHE A 76 -20.48 -16.32 2.68
C PHE A 76 -22.02 -16.28 2.65
N GLU A 77 -22.69 -17.34 3.11
CA GLU A 77 -24.15 -17.42 3.12
C GLU A 77 -24.77 -16.37 4.03
N ALA A 78 -24.19 -16.13 5.22
CA ALA A 78 -24.61 -15.08 6.13
C ALA A 78 -24.42 -13.67 5.52
N LEU A 79 -23.33 -13.43 4.79
CA LEU A 79 -23.10 -12.18 4.06
C LEU A 79 -24.12 -12.01 2.92
N LEU A 80 -24.40 -13.08 2.16
CA LEU A 80 -25.36 -13.10 1.07
C LEU A 80 -26.79 -12.87 1.58
N ALA A 81 -27.16 -13.43 2.74
CA ALA A 81 -28.43 -13.20 3.42
C ALA A 81 -28.54 -11.78 4.01
N GLY A 82 -27.41 -11.05 4.10
CA GLY A 82 -27.34 -9.73 4.70
C GLY A 82 -27.36 -9.74 6.24
N GLU A 83 -27.07 -10.87 6.85
CA GLU A 83 -27.03 -11.04 8.31
C GLU A 83 -25.78 -10.44 8.94
N ILE A 84 -24.64 -10.51 8.25
CA ILE A 84 -23.40 -9.91 8.68
C ILE A 84 -22.90 -8.82 7.70
N CYS A 85 -22.05 -7.91 8.17
CA CYS A 85 -21.39 -6.92 7.36
C CYS A 85 -19.97 -7.38 6.92
N GLU A 86 -19.39 -6.68 5.93
CA GLU A 86 -18.03 -6.97 5.47
C GLU A 86 -16.97 -6.88 6.58
N GLU A 87 -17.14 -5.98 7.55
CA GLU A 87 -16.21 -5.85 8.68
C GLU A 87 -16.19 -7.12 9.56
N ARG A 88 -17.36 -7.70 9.83
CA ARG A 88 -17.45 -8.97 10.58
C ARG A 88 -16.91 -10.14 9.76
N MET A 89 -17.26 -10.22 8.50
CA MET A 89 -16.67 -11.19 7.57
C MET A 89 -15.15 -11.10 7.56
N GLN A 90 -14.60 -9.88 7.47
CA GLN A 90 -13.15 -9.65 7.49
C GLN A 90 -12.52 -10.06 8.85
N ALA A 91 -13.23 -9.84 9.97
CA ALA A 91 -12.79 -10.30 11.28
C ALA A 91 -12.73 -11.85 11.34
N ILE A 92 -13.76 -12.53 10.84
CA ILE A 92 -13.80 -14.00 10.77
C ILE A 92 -12.64 -14.53 9.91
N TYR A 93 -12.46 -14.00 8.69
CA TYR A 93 -11.37 -14.40 7.82
C TYR A 93 -10.01 -14.19 8.48
N SER A 94 -9.77 -13.02 9.07
CA SER A 94 -8.46 -12.69 9.66
C SER A 94 -8.05 -13.64 10.80
N LYS A 95 -9.00 -14.21 11.50
CA LYS A 95 -8.77 -15.17 12.60
C LYS A 95 -8.64 -16.60 12.11
N THR A 96 -9.37 -16.98 11.08
CA THR A 96 -9.44 -18.38 10.59
C THR A 96 -8.39 -18.72 9.53
N GLN A 97 -7.85 -17.74 8.79
CA GLN A 97 -6.91 -17.96 7.68
C GLN A 97 -5.65 -18.78 8.04
N TRP A 98 -5.31 -18.87 9.32
CA TRP A 98 -4.13 -19.59 9.83
C TRP A 98 -4.46 -20.94 10.48
N LEU A 99 -5.74 -21.31 10.54
CA LEU A 99 -6.19 -22.58 11.08
C LEU A 99 -6.09 -23.68 10.02
N ALA A 100 -5.95 -24.92 10.50
CA ALA A 100 -6.16 -26.08 9.65
C ALA A 100 -7.65 -26.18 9.26
N ALA A 101 -7.92 -26.63 8.04
CA ALA A 101 -9.26 -26.60 7.45
C ALA A 101 -10.33 -27.31 8.30
N ASP A 102 -9.97 -28.41 8.98
CA ASP A 102 -10.85 -29.18 9.87
C ASP A 102 -11.27 -28.41 11.14
N LYS A 103 -10.54 -27.35 11.51
CA LYS A 103 -10.78 -26.51 12.70
C LYS A 103 -11.53 -25.21 12.37
N VAL A 104 -11.56 -24.82 11.11
CA VAL A 104 -12.20 -23.56 10.66
C VAL A 104 -13.69 -23.56 10.97
N ALA A 105 -14.39 -24.65 10.67
CA ALA A 105 -15.85 -24.74 10.80
C ALA A 105 -16.35 -24.51 12.24
N ALA A 106 -15.62 -24.99 13.24
CA ALA A 106 -15.98 -24.78 14.64
C ALA A 106 -15.85 -23.30 15.06
N VAL A 107 -14.78 -22.64 14.64
CA VAL A 107 -14.55 -21.23 14.93
C VAL A 107 -15.52 -20.35 14.14
N GLU A 108 -15.80 -20.69 12.88
CA GLU A 108 -16.79 -20.01 12.03
C GLU A 108 -18.18 -20.05 12.66
N GLN A 109 -18.62 -21.22 13.14
CA GLN A 109 -19.94 -21.37 13.78
C GLN A 109 -20.07 -20.47 15.02
N VAL A 110 -19.08 -20.52 15.92
CA VAL A 110 -19.08 -19.67 17.13
C VAL A 110 -19.07 -18.18 16.74
N ALA A 111 -18.35 -17.81 15.70
CA ALA A 111 -18.32 -16.44 15.21
C ALA A 111 -19.70 -16.00 14.69
N LEU A 112 -20.37 -16.82 13.90
CA LEU A 112 -21.69 -16.50 13.35
C LEU A 112 -22.77 -16.43 14.44
N ASP A 113 -22.76 -17.32 15.42
CA ASP A 113 -23.69 -17.31 16.55
C ASP A 113 -23.58 -16.02 17.38
N ASN A 114 -22.42 -15.37 17.37
CA ASN A 114 -22.16 -14.15 18.13
C ASN A 114 -22.12 -12.88 17.28
N ALA A 115 -22.10 -12.99 15.95
CA ALA A 115 -21.86 -11.86 15.05
C ALA A 115 -22.91 -10.75 15.17
N LEU A 116 -24.15 -11.07 15.47
CA LEU A 116 -25.24 -10.08 15.58
C LEU A 116 -25.11 -9.19 16.83
N TRP A 117 -24.51 -9.71 17.90
CA TRP A 117 -24.48 -9.08 19.21
C TRP A 117 -23.14 -8.45 19.57
N SER A 118 -22.09 -8.79 18.84
CA SER A 118 -20.74 -8.38 19.14
C SER A 118 -20.23 -7.31 18.16
N SER A 119 -19.42 -6.37 18.66
CA SER A 119 -18.58 -5.56 17.81
C SER A 119 -17.50 -6.42 17.12
N PRO A 120 -16.91 -6.01 16.00
CA PRO A 120 -15.82 -6.78 15.36
C PRO A 120 -14.65 -7.10 16.30
N ARG A 121 -14.36 -6.22 17.26
CA ARG A 121 -13.30 -6.43 18.26
C ARG A 121 -13.66 -7.48 19.31
N GLU A 122 -14.90 -7.45 19.83
CA GLU A 122 -15.39 -8.45 20.76
C GLU A 122 -15.49 -9.82 20.09
N LEU A 123 -15.99 -9.85 18.85
CA LEU A 123 -16.06 -11.07 18.05
C LEU A 123 -14.66 -11.68 17.85
N ALA A 124 -13.64 -10.85 17.62
CA ALA A 124 -12.26 -11.32 17.53
C ALA A 124 -11.78 -11.98 18.83
N GLY A 125 -12.14 -11.43 19.99
CA GLY A 125 -11.84 -12.04 21.31
C GLY A 125 -12.52 -13.39 21.52
N ILE A 126 -13.81 -13.48 21.20
CA ILE A 126 -14.59 -14.73 21.27
C ILE A 126 -13.95 -15.82 20.38
N MET A 127 -13.57 -15.44 19.16
CA MET A 127 -12.88 -16.37 18.27
C MET A 127 -11.50 -16.79 18.78
N ASP A 128 -10.74 -15.90 19.42
CA ASP A 128 -9.43 -16.26 20.01
C ASP A 128 -9.58 -17.32 21.12
N GLU A 129 -10.61 -17.20 21.97
CA GLU A 129 -10.92 -18.21 22.99
C GLU A 129 -11.25 -19.56 22.34
N GLU A 130 -12.10 -19.57 21.33
CA GLU A 130 -12.48 -20.79 20.62
C GLU A 130 -11.29 -21.42 19.87
N ILE A 131 -10.44 -20.61 19.24
CA ILE A 131 -9.21 -21.07 18.57
C ILE A 131 -8.30 -21.80 19.58
N LEU A 132 -8.12 -21.25 20.78
CA LEU A 132 -7.32 -21.90 21.82
C LEU A 132 -7.95 -23.20 22.29
N ARG A 133 -9.28 -23.32 22.28
CA ARG A 133 -10.00 -24.52 22.65
C ARG A 133 -9.87 -25.64 21.61
N VAL A 134 -10.03 -25.33 20.33
CA VAL A 134 -10.01 -26.33 19.24
C VAL A 134 -8.61 -26.66 18.74
N ASP A 135 -7.65 -25.78 18.97
CA ASP A 135 -6.26 -25.92 18.49
C ASP A 135 -5.23 -25.42 19.52
N PRO A 136 -5.19 -25.99 20.73
CA PRO A 136 -4.27 -25.54 21.77
C PRO A 136 -2.80 -25.72 21.36
N ASP A 137 -2.48 -26.81 20.66
CA ASP A 137 -1.12 -27.14 20.24
C ASP A 137 -0.64 -26.39 19.00
N GLY A 138 -1.57 -25.89 18.19
CA GLY A 138 -1.26 -25.16 16.94
C GLY A 138 -0.77 -23.72 17.16
N TYR A 139 -0.73 -23.22 18.40
CA TYR A 139 -0.29 -21.83 18.66
C TYR A 139 1.13 -21.54 18.17
N ALA A 140 2.08 -22.45 18.41
CA ALA A 140 3.49 -22.27 18.00
C ALA A 140 3.62 -22.20 16.47
N ASP A 141 2.92 -23.05 15.75
CA ASP A 141 2.92 -23.08 14.28
C ASP A 141 2.26 -21.83 13.70
N ARG A 142 1.11 -21.40 14.25
CA ARG A 142 0.45 -20.15 13.84
C ARG A 142 1.35 -18.94 14.09
N LYS A 143 1.97 -18.87 15.28
CA LYS A 143 2.93 -17.82 15.61
C LYS A 143 4.09 -17.82 14.61
N SER A 144 4.67 -19.00 14.32
CA SER A 144 5.76 -19.14 13.35
C SER A 144 5.38 -18.60 11.97
N ARG A 145 4.24 -19.03 11.40
CA ARG A 145 3.76 -18.55 10.10
C ARG A 145 3.54 -17.03 10.10
N ARG A 146 2.92 -16.47 11.13
CA ARG A 146 2.72 -15.02 11.25
C ARG A 146 4.03 -14.26 11.40
N MET A 147 5.04 -14.86 12.04
CA MET A 147 6.37 -14.25 12.16
C MET A 147 7.10 -14.14 10.82
N HIS A 148 6.78 -14.95 9.82
CA HIS A 148 7.30 -14.74 8.45
C HIS A 148 6.77 -13.47 7.79
N GLN A 149 5.65 -12.91 8.26
CA GLN A 149 5.06 -11.65 7.77
C GLN A 149 5.52 -10.41 8.54
N ARG A 150 6.54 -10.54 9.40
CA ARG A 150 7.10 -9.37 10.11
C ARG A 150 7.65 -8.36 9.11
N LYS A 151 7.35 -7.09 9.33
CA LYS A 151 7.69 -6.00 8.40
C LYS A 151 7.78 -4.66 9.09
N LEU A 152 8.52 -3.76 8.46
CA LEU A 152 8.49 -2.33 8.72
C LEU A 152 7.74 -1.66 7.58
N GLU A 153 6.70 -0.91 7.89
CA GLU A 153 5.89 -0.18 6.91
C GLU A 153 5.93 1.32 7.16
N HIS A 154 6.14 2.09 6.11
CA HIS A 154 5.92 3.52 6.10
C HIS A 154 4.64 3.81 5.30
N ARG A 155 3.68 4.48 5.93
CA ARG A 155 2.42 4.88 5.31
C ARG A 155 2.35 6.39 5.28
N THR A 156 2.34 6.96 4.07
CA THR A 156 2.14 8.40 3.89
C THR A 156 0.73 8.79 4.33
N GLY A 157 0.62 9.85 5.11
CA GLY A 157 -0.64 10.46 5.49
C GLY A 157 -0.88 11.78 4.76
N SER A 158 -1.65 12.68 5.36
CA SER A 158 -1.91 14.04 4.88
C SER A 158 -1.05 15.06 5.62
N ASP A 159 -0.91 16.24 5.03
CA ASP A 159 -0.31 17.42 5.66
C ASP A 159 1.11 17.21 6.23
N GLY A 160 1.92 16.38 5.56
CA GLY A 160 3.28 16.07 5.97
C GLY A 160 3.39 15.08 7.15
N VAL A 161 2.28 14.52 7.62
CA VAL A 161 2.26 13.50 8.67
C VAL A 161 2.27 12.11 8.04
N SER A 162 2.99 11.17 8.65
CA SER A 162 3.07 9.78 8.19
C SER A 162 3.10 8.81 9.36
N THR A 163 2.85 7.53 9.08
CA THR A 163 2.93 6.45 10.08
C THR A 163 4.07 5.51 9.75
N LEU A 164 4.91 5.23 10.74
CA LEU A 164 5.88 4.14 10.71
C LEU A 164 5.35 3.02 11.61
N ALA A 165 5.13 1.83 11.05
CA ALA A 165 4.56 0.70 11.77
C ALA A 165 5.51 -0.52 11.73
N ILE A 166 5.76 -1.11 12.90
CA ILE A 166 6.53 -2.33 13.07
C ILE A 166 5.56 -3.47 13.39
N THR A 167 5.52 -4.46 12.50
CA THR A 167 4.79 -5.72 12.72
C THR A 167 5.79 -6.82 13.04
N GLY A 168 5.69 -7.42 14.23
CA GLY A 168 6.65 -8.43 14.70
C GLY A 168 6.16 -9.14 15.96
N ASP A 169 7.08 -9.74 16.69
CA ASP A 169 6.77 -10.46 17.92
C ASP A 169 6.11 -9.54 18.97
N GLU A 170 5.02 -9.99 19.55
CA GLU A 170 4.23 -9.22 20.49
C GLU A 170 5.02 -8.82 21.74
N ALA A 171 5.78 -9.77 22.32
CA ALA A 171 6.58 -9.51 23.50
C ALA A 171 7.67 -8.47 23.22
N THR A 172 8.31 -8.53 22.06
CA THR A 172 9.32 -7.57 21.63
C THR A 172 8.70 -6.19 21.43
N ASN A 173 7.57 -6.08 20.71
CA ASN A 173 6.89 -4.81 20.50
C ASN A 173 6.37 -4.21 21.82
N HIS A 174 5.89 -5.05 22.73
CA HIS A 174 5.49 -4.62 24.06
C HIS A 174 6.69 -4.08 24.86
N ALA A 175 7.83 -4.77 24.85
CA ALA A 175 9.05 -4.32 25.51
C ALA A 175 9.55 -2.96 24.95
N ILE A 176 9.51 -2.77 23.64
CA ILE A 176 9.82 -1.49 22.98
C ILE A 176 8.89 -0.39 23.51
N THR A 177 7.57 -0.63 23.54
CA THR A 177 6.58 0.33 24.01
C THR A 177 6.78 0.69 25.49
N GLN A 178 7.11 -0.29 26.32
CA GLN A 178 7.42 -0.08 27.75
C GLN A 178 8.69 0.75 27.93
N HIS A 179 9.75 0.43 27.18
CA HIS A 179 11.02 1.15 27.23
C HIS A 179 10.86 2.62 26.85
N VAL A 180 10.23 2.88 25.68
CA VAL A 180 9.92 4.24 25.22
C VAL A 180 9.05 4.98 26.22
N GLY A 181 8.04 4.31 26.79
CA GLY A 181 7.18 4.88 27.81
C GLY A 181 7.92 5.25 29.09
N ALA A 182 8.92 4.47 29.50
CA ALA A 182 9.75 4.77 30.66
C ALA A 182 10.64 6.01 30.43
N LEU A 183 11.25 6.11 29.24
CA LEU A 183 12.05 7.28 28.84
C LEU A 183 11.19 8.54 28.77
N ALA A 184 9.99 8.47 28.18
CA ALA A 184 9.05 9.59 28.11
C ALA A 184 8.64 10.08 29.52
N LYS A 185 8.36 9.15 30.45
CA LYS A 185 8.06 9.49 31.85
C LYS A 185 9.25 10.16 32.57
N LYS A 186 10.48 9.75 32.23
CA LYS A 186 11.69 10.37 32.75
C LYS A 186 11.78 11.84 32.29
N LEU A 187 11.74 12.07 30.97
CA LEU A 187 11.80 13.42 30.39
C LEU A 187 10.69 14.35 30.98
N ARG A 188 9.47 13.84 31.10
CA ARG A 188 8.35 14.59 31.69
C ARG A 188 8.61 15.01 33.13
N ARG A 189 9.21 14.12 33.93
CA ARG A 189 9.61 14.47 35.34
C ARG A 189 10.75 15.48 35.38
N ASP A 190 11.63 15.45 34.39
CA ASP A 190 12.78 16.34 34.28
C ASP A 190 12.38 17.74 33.72
N GLY A 191 11.07 17.97 33.50
CA GLY A 191 10.52 19.28 33.16
C GLY A 191 10.16 19.48 31.68
N ASP A 192 10.18 18.41 30.86
CA ASP A 192 9.73 18.52 29.47
C ASP A 192 8.21 18.72 29.39
N GLU A 193 7.77 19.77 28.70
CA GLU A 193 6.36 20.18 28.66
C GLU A 193 5.53 19.51 27.60
N ARG A 194 6.15 18.75 26.65
CA ARG A 194 5.43 18.02 25.59
C ARG A 194 4.49 16.96 26.14
N GLU A 195 3.40 16.69 25.44
CA GLU A 195 2.47 15.62 25.80
C GLU A 195 3.15 14.24 25.73
N MET A 196 2.66 13.30 26.55
CA MET A 196 3.26 11.96 26.66
C MET A 196 3.36 11.22 25.32
N ASP A 197 2.38 11.39 24.43
CA ASP A 197 2.37 10.72 23.13
C ASP A 197 3.33 11.39 22.14
N GLN A 198 3.52 12.71 22.24
CA GLN A 198 4.56 13.44 21.51
C GLN A 198 5.96 12.96 21.93
N LEU A 199 6.22 12.90 23.25
CA LEU A 199 7.47 12.38 23.78
C LEU A 199 7.77 10.94 23.32
N ARG A 200 6.76 10.05 23.35
CA ARG A 200 6.91 8.68 22.88
C ARG A 200 7.25 8.64 21.39
N CYS A 201 6.60 9.45 20.58
CA CYS A 201 6.87 9.54 19.13
C CYS A 201 8.31 10.00 18.87
N ASP A 202 8.70 11.14 19.46
CA ASP A 202 10.01 11.75 19.26
C ASP A 202 11.14 10.83 19.72
N ILE A 203 11.00 10.22 20.91
CA ILE A 203 11.97 9.25 21.44
C ILE A 203 12.10 8.04 20.52
N SER A 204 10.97 7.49 20.02
CA SER A 204 10.99 6.36 19.11
C SER A 204 11.75 6.68 17.83
N GLN A 205 11.52 7.86 17.25
CA GLN A 205 12.23 8.33 16.06
C GLN A 205 13.72 8.49 16.32
N GLN A 206 14.09 9.12 17.45
CA GLN A 206 15.49 9.34 17.83
C GLN A 206 16.23 8.01 18.07
N LEU A 207 15.61 7.04 18.73
CA LEU A 207 16.19 5.71 18.95
C LEU A 207 16.43 4.99 17.64
N LEU A 208 15.45 5.01 16.72
CA LEU A 208 15.57 4.37 15.41
C LEU A 208 16.62 5.04 14.51
N LEU A 209 16.77 6.34 14.62
CA LEU A 209 17.77 7.11 13.90
C LEU A 209 19.16 7.10 14.58
N GLY A 210 19.27 6.54 15.78
CA GLY A 210 20.51 6.54 16.55
C GLY A 210 20.91 7.92 17.07
N THR A 211 19.98 8.87 17.16
CA THR A 211 20.23 10.26 17.58
C THR A 211 19.79 10.54 19.02
N PHE A 212 19.24 9.58 19.71
CA PHE A 212 18.87 9.71 21.11
C PHE A 212 20.13 9.92 21.96
N GLU A 213 20.12 10.93 22.82
CA GLU A 213 21.26 11.36 23.64
C GLU A 213 22.52 11.76 22.83
N GLY A 214 22.36 12.16 21.56
CA GLY A 214 23.45 12.69 20.75
C GLY A 214 24.32 11.64 20.03
N ALA A 215 23.88 10.42 19.97
CA ALA A 215 24.60 9.33 19.27
C ALA A 215 24.18 9.23 17.80
N GLY A 216 24.97 9.84 16.91
CA GLY A 216 24.95 9.56 15.48
C GLY A 216 24.31 10.60 14.57
N GLU A 217 24.76 10.63 13.33
CA GLU A 217 24.24 11.45 12.25
C GLU A 217 23.60 10.53 11.19
N VAL A 218 22.31 10.77 10.87
CA VAL A 218 21.61 9.99 9.84
C VAL A 218 21.87 10.64 8.49
N LYS A 219 22.42 9.87 7.55
CA LYS A 219 22.52 10.26 6.14
C LYS A 219 21.36 9.67 5.36
N ALA A 220 20.34 10.48 5.07
CA ALA A 220 19.23 10.14 4.19
C ALA A 220 19.24 11.05 2.95
N GLU A 221 19.07 10.48 1.76
CA GLU A 221 18.89 11.27 0.54
C GLU A 221 17.37 11.50 0.36
N ILE A 222 16.95 12.77 0.42
CA ILE A 222 15.56 13.19 0.17
C ILE A 222 15.57 14.03 -1.11
N ILE A 223 14.82 13.59 -2.13
CA ILE A 223 14.72 14.33 -3.39
C ILE A 223 13.47 15.21 -3.34
N ILE A 224 13.68 16.53 -3.35
CA ILE A 224 12.60 17.52 -3.34
C ILE A 224 12.59 18.26 -4.68
N HIS A 225 11.41 18.35 -5.29
CA HIS A 225 11.16 19.14 -6.49
C HIS A 225 10.50 20.45 -6.14
N LEU A 226 11.15 21.54 -6.49
CA LEU A 226 10.62 22.89 -6.36
C LEU A 226 11.06 23.74 -7.56
N THR A 227 10.25 24.72 -7.93
CA THR A 227 10.59 25.67 -8.97
C THR A 227 11.49 26.78 -8.42
N PRO A 228 12.27 27.49 -9.28
CA PRO A 228 13.05 28.64 -8.85
C PRO A 228 12.21 29.70 -8.12
N ASP A 229 10.96 29.90 -8.53
CA ASP A 229 10.06 30.87 -7.91
C ASP A 229 9.67 30.48 -6.47
N ILE A 230 9.40 29.18 -6.23
CA ILE A 230 9.17 28.66 -4.88
C ILE A 230 10.40 28.86 -4.02
N LEU A 231 11.58 28.53 -4.56
CA LEU A 231 12.84 28.65 -3.85
C LEU A 231 13.17 30.10 -3.48
N ALA A 232 12.95 31.03 -4.42
CA ALA A 232 13.18 32.46 -4.22
C ALA A 232 12.09 33.14 -3.37
N GLY A 233 11.04 32.44 -2.99
CA GLY A 233 9.94 33.00 -2.20
C GLY A 233 8.93 33.82 -3.01
N PHE A 234 8.96 33.74 -4.34
CA PHE A 234 7.99 34.41 -5.22
C PHE A 234 6.70 33.60 -5.41
N SER A 235 6.68 32.34 -4.97
CA SER A 235 5.52 31.46 -5.05
C SER A 235 5.43 30.59 -3.81
N ASP A 236 4.22 30.41 -3.30
CA ASP A 236 3.86 29.48 -2.22
C ASP A 236 3.19 28.20 -2.74
N ALA A 237 3.32 27.92 -4.05
CA ALA A 237 2.88 26.66 -4.61
C ALA A 237 3.59 25.47 -3.92
N PRO A 238 2.91 24.33 -3.72
CA PRO A 238 3.50 23.18 -3.03
C PRO A 238 4.66 22.58 -3.81
N ALA A 239 5.75 22.28 -3.13
CA ALA A 239 6.84 21.46 -3.65
C ALA A 239 6.48 19.97 -3.58
N GLN A 240 7.26 19.10 -4.22
CA GLN A 240 7.02 17.66 -4.24
C GLN A 240 8.22 16.90 -3.71
N VAL A 241 7.97 15.94 -2.83
CA VAL A 241 9.00 15.02 -2.33
C VAL A 241 8.83 13.66 -3.02
N ALA A 242 9.91 13.15 -3.60
CA ALA A 242 9.90 11.86 -4.27
C ALA A 242 9.51 10.74 -3.29
N GLY A 243 8.47 9.97 -3.63
CA GLY A 243 7.96 8.88 -2.80
C GLY A 243 7.08 9.29 -1.60
N MET A 244 6.93 10.60 -1.33
CA MET A 244 6.15 11.10 -0.19
C MET A 244 4.95 11.96 -0.60
N GLY A 245 5.07 12.74 -1.69
CA GLY A 245 4.00 13.60 -2.18
C GLY A 245 4.26 15.11 -1.94
N PRO A 246 3.20 15.95 -1.93
CA PRO A 246 3.34 17.40 -1.82
C PRO A 246 3.73 17.83 -0.40
N ILE A 247 4.57 18.88 -0.31
CA ILE A 247 4.91 19.59 0.94
C ILE A 247 4.73 21.09 0.73
N ALA A 248 4.51 21.82 1.82
CA ALA A 248 4.40 23.26 1.80
C ALA A 248 5.71 23.92 1.30
N ALA A 249 5.60 25.05 0.59
CA ALA A 249 6.75 25.77 0.05
C ALA A 249 7.77 26.17 1.12
N GLU A 250 7.31 26.60 2.28
CA GLU A 250 8.17 26.96 3.42
C GLU A 250 9.04 25.78 3.87
N VAL A 251 8.43 24.60 4.06
CA VAL A 251 9.12 23.36 4.44
C VAL A 251 10.15 22.96 3.37
N ALA A 252 9.80 23.10 2.09
CA ALA A 252 10.72 22.83 0.99
C ALA A 252 11.94 23.76 0.98
N ARG A 253 11.74 25.06 1.29
CA ARG A 253 12.81 26.05 1.41
C ARG A 253 13.75 25.72 2.58
N ASP A 254 13.21 25.28 3.71
CA ASP A 254 14.01 24.86 4.87
C ASP A 254 14.91 23.66 4.57
N TYR A 255 14.40 22.67 3.85
CA TYR A 255 15.22 21.54 3.38
C TYR A 255 16.25 21.99 2.35
N ALA A 256 15.86 22.85 1.40
CA ALA A 256 16.74 23.36 0.37
C ALA A 256 17.92 24.15 0.94
N ALA A 257 17.71 24.89 2.03
CA ALA A 257 18.79 25.65 2.69
C ALA A 257 19.91 24.77 3.28
N LYS A 258 19.65 23.47 3.48
CA LYS A 258 20.56 22.50 4.13
C LYS A 258 21.05 21.41 3.19
N GLY A 259 20.54 21.34 1.94
CA GLY A 259 20.76 20.24 1.01
C GLY A 259 21.63 20.63 -0.21
N ASP A 260 22.09 19.60 -0.92
CA ASP A 260 22.74 19.76 -2.21
C ASP A 260 21.72 19.94 -3.34
N TRP A 261 22.07 20.74 -4.32
CA TRP A 261 21.17 21.15 -5.38
C TRP A 261 21.54 20.52 -6.73
N TYR A 262 20.53 20.04 -7.44
CA TYR A 262 20.68 19.54 -8.80
C TYR A 262 19.70 20.26 -9.72
N ARG A 263 20.19 20.78 -10.86
CA ARG A 263 19.33 21.35 -11.88
C ARG A 263 18.72 20.25 -12.73
N LEU A 264 17.39 20.18 -12.77
CA LEU A 264 16.62 19.34 -13.68
C LEU A 264 16.22 20.16 -14.91
N VAL A 265 16.48 19.62 -16.12
CA VAL A 265 16.04 20.23 -17.38
C VAL A 265 14.93 19.37 -17.96
N GLU A 266 13.75 19.94 -18.05
CA GLU A 266 12.54 19.27 -18.56
C GLU A 266 12.08 19.91 -19.86
N ASP A 267 11.42 19.10 -20.71
CA ASP A 267 10.72 19.62 -21.88
C ASP A 267 9.57 20.54 -21.43
N PRO A 268 9.48 21.77 -21.91
CA PRO A 268 8.52 22.74 -21.43
C PRO A 268 7.05 22.39 -21.75
N VAL A 269 6.82 21.51 -22.71
CA VAL A 269 5.47 21.12 -23.15
C VAL A 269 5.03 19.84 -22.44
N THR A 270 5.89 18.82 -22.39
CA THR A 270 5.54 17.49 -21.86
C THR A 270 5.93 17.32 -20.39
N GLY A 271 6.82 18.14 -19.83
CA GLY A 271 7.36 17.95 -18.48
C GLY A 271 8.28 16.73 -18.37
N VAL A 272 8.66 16.12 -19.48
CA VAL A 272 9.55 14.97 -19.50
C VAL A 272 11.00 15.45 -19.46
N GLY A 273 11.83 14.86 -18.61
CA GLY A 273 13.26 15.17 -18.52
C GLY A 273 13.98 14.99 -19.85
N ILE A 274 14.78 15.99 -20.24
CA ILE A 274 15.46 16.01 -21.54
C ILE A 274 16.74 15.19 -21.48
N LYS A 275 16.83 14.22 -22.40
CA LYS A 275 17.99 13.44 -22.84
C LYS A 275 19.13 13.21 -21.81
N ALA A 276 19.04 12.13 -21.07
CA ALA A 276 20.23 11.45 -20.58
C ALA A 276 20.29 10.06 -21.24
N GLU A 277 21.44 9.72 -21.81
CA GLU A 277 21.71 8.45 -22.48
C GLU A 277 23.09 7.93 -22.02
N THR A 278 23.22 6.62 -21.87
CA THR A 278 24.50 5.95 -21.59
C THR A 278 24.63 4.69 -22.45
N LYS A 279 25.87 4.30 -22.73
CA LYS A 279 26.17 3.02 -23.38
C LYS A 279 26.09 1.84 -22.39
N SER A 280 26.12 2.12 -21.11
CA SER A 280 25.95 1.10 -20.08
C SER A 280 24.52 0.57 -20.07
N ARG A 281 24.35 -0.73 -19.83
CA ARG A 281 23.01 -1.33 -19.56
C ARG A 281 22.33 -0.69 -18.35
N PHE A 282 23.10 -0.25 -17.36
CA PHE A 282 22.55 0.31 -16.13
C PHE A 282 22.46 1.84 -16.22
N PRO A 283 21.34 2.44 -15.79
CA PRO A 283 21.18 3.89 -15.73
C PRO A 283 22.15 4.52 -14.73
N THR A 284 22.68 5.69 -15.09
CA THR A 284 23.53 6.47 -14.18
C THR A 284 22.76 6.99 -12.97
N PRO A 285 23.42 7.37 -11.85
CA PRO A 285 22.74 7.98 -10.70
C PRO A 285 21.93 9.23 -11.10
N GLY A 286 22.42 10.06 -12.00
CA GLY A 286 21.67 11.21 -12.53
C GLY A 286 20.39 10.81 -13.28
N MET A 287 20.44 9.75 -14.10
CA MET A 287 19.26 9.23 -14.78
C MET A 287 18.24 8.66 -13.78
N ARG A 288 18.70 7.98 -12.74
CA ARG A 288 17.83 7.47 -11.66
C ARG A 288 17.11 8.60 -10.94
N ARG A 289 17.85 9.66 -10.53
CA ARG A 289 17.25 10.86 -9.92
C ARG A 289 16.21 11.47 -10.83
N LEU A 290 16.50 11.62 -12.12
CA LEU A 290 15.58 12.17 -13.12
C LEU A 290 14.31 11.33 -13.26
N LEU A 291 14.41 10.01 -13.30
CA LEU A 291 13.25 9.12 -13.38
C LEU A 291 12.39 9.19 -12.10
N PHE A 292 13.02 9.18 -10.94
CA PHE A 292 12.30 9.25 -9.66
C PHE A 292 11.67 10.62 -9.43
N SER A 293 12.21 11.65 -10.03
CA SER A 293 11.63 12.99 -10.03
C SER A 293 10.39 13.08 -10.91
N THR A 294 10.42 12.45 -12.05
CA THR A 294 9.33 12.47 -13.02
C THR A 294 8.20 11.51 -12.65
N HIS A 295 8.55 10.35 -12.09
CA HIS A 295 7.61 9.29 -11.70
C HIS A 295 7.51 9.18 -10.17
N LYS A 296 6.33 9.40 -9.61
CA LYS A 296 6.09 9.29 -8.15
C LYS A 296 5.97 7.84 -7.68
N THR A 297 5.37 7.00 -8.54
CA THR A 297 5.06 5.59 -8.25
C THR A 297 5.51 4.70 -9.39
N CYS A 298 5.48 3.40 -9.18
CA CYS A 298 5.58 2.38 -10.22
C CYS A 298 4.74 2.76 -11.43
N SER A 299 5.23 2.55 -12.64
CA SER A 299 4.57 2.97 -13.89
C SER A 299 3.41 2.06 -14.32
N ALA A 300 3.11 1.00 -13.57
CA ALA A 300 1.95 0.16 -13.81
C ALA A 300 0.64 0.84 -13.32
N PRO A 301 -0.51 0.55 -13.95
CA PRO A 301 -1.81 1.06 -13.51
C PRO A 301 -2.08 0.72 -12.05
N PHE A 302 -2.76 1.62 -11.34
CA PHE A 302 -3.21 1.47 -9.94
C PHE A 302 -2.12 1.13 -8.90
N CYS A 303 -0.86 0.93 -9.32
CA CYS A 303 0.24 0.64 -8.40
C CYS A 303 0.71 1.90 -7.67
N MET A 304 0.78 1.79 -6.33
CA MET A 304 1.20 2.86 -5.43
C MET A 304 2.60 2.65 -4.84
N ALA A 305 3.34 1.63 -5.30
CA ALA A 305 4.73 1.43 -4.86
C ALA A 305 5.58 2.66 -5.25
N ALA A 306 6.29 3.23 -4.29
CA ALA A 306 7.09 4.43 -4.52
C ALA A 306 8.17 4.19 -5.60
N ALA A 307 8.30 5.09 -6.56
CA ALA A 307 9.25 4.94 -7.67
C ALA A 307 10.70 4.73 -7.20
N VAL A 308 11.08 5.36 -6.08
CA VAL A 308 12.43 5.24 -5.48
C VAL A 308 12.76 3.83 -4.99
N THR A 309 11.74 3.00 -4.73
CA THR A 309 11.89 1.58 -4.36
C THR A 309 11.74 0.62 -5.53
N CYS A 310 11.52 1.15 -6.74
CA CYS A 310 11.32 0.37 -7.96
C CYS A 310 12.64 0.07 -8.65
N ASP A 311 12.65 -1.04 -9.40
CA ASP A 311 13.66 -1.29 -10.43
C ASP A 311 13.45 -0.32 -11.59
N ILE A 312 14.51 0.01 -12.32
CA ILE A 312 14.39 0.76 -13.56
C ILE A 312 14.45 -0.21 -14.72
N ASP A 313 13.32 -0.34 -15.41
CA ASP A 313 13.15 -1.25 -16.52
C ASP A 313 13.26 -0.54 -17.88
N HIS A 314 13.72 -1.30 -18.90
CA HIS A 314 13.76 -0.86 -20.28
C HIS A 314 12.44 -1.16 -20.98
N CYS A 315 11.77 -0.14 -21.56
CA CYS A 315 10.55 -0.34 -22.34
C CYS A 315 10.79 -1.31 -23.50
N ARG A 316 11.81 -1.04 -24.32
CA ARG A 316 12.41 -2.01 -25.26
C ARG A 316 13.63 -2.62 -24.57
N ARG A 317 13.68 -3.93 -24.44
CA ARG A 317 14.76 -4.64 -23.76
C ARG A 317 16.12 -4.24 -24.29
N HIS A 318 17.10 -4.09 -23.41
CA HIS A 318 18.48 -3.75 -23.80
C HIS A 318 19.08 -4.81 -24.73
N ASP A 319 18.78 -6.09 -24.46
CA ASP A 319 19.28 -7.22 -25.26
C ASP A 319 18.65 -7.25 -26.67
N ASP A 320 17.48 -6.61 -26.86
CA ASP A 320 16.83 -6.41 -28.16
C ASP A 320 17.26 -5.09 -28.84
N GLY A 321 18.37 -4.48 -28.38
CA GLY A 321 18.90 -3.23 -28.91
C GLY A 321 18.22 -1.98 -28.38
N GLY A 322 17.49 -2.08 -27.25
CA GLY A 322 16.95 -0.92 -26.55
C GLY A 322 18.05 -0.12 -25.88
N LYS A 323 18.06 1.19 -26.10
CA LYS A 323 19.06 2.10 -25.48
C LYS A 323 18.75 2.36 -24.03
N THR A 324 19.78 2.53 -23.20
CA THR A 324 19.65 3.08 -21.85
C THR A 324 19.56 4.60 -21.94
N CYS A 325 18.33 5.10 -22.18
CA CYS A 325 17.99 6.53 -22.22
C CYS A 325 16.70 6.76 -21.41
N ILE A 326 16.49 7.98 -20.94
CA ILE A 326 15.26 8.36 -20.22
C ILE A 326 14.01 8.09 -21.07
N CYS A 327 14.12 8.17 -22.38
CA CYS A 327 13.05 7.85 -23.33
C CYS A 327 12.61 6.38 -23.30
N ASN A 328 13.49 5.45 -22.88
CA ASN A 328 13.30 4.01 -22.88
C ASN A 328 13.30 3.39 -21.48
N LEU A 329 13.28 4.21 -20.42
CA LEU A 329 13.36 3.75 -19.04
C LEU A 329 12.09 4.13 -18.25
N LEU A 330 11.63 3.22 -17.39
CA LEU A 330 10.51 3.43 -16.47
C LEU A 330 10.77 2.74 -15.12
N PRO A 331 10.31 3.32 -13.99
CA PRO A 331 10.32 2.62 -12.71
C PRO A 331 9.20 1.58 -12.65
N LEU A 332 9.54 0.33 -12.44
CA LEU A 332 8.60 -0.77 -12.16
C LEU A 332 8.96 -1.44 -10.84
N CYS A 333 7.99 -1.66 -9.96
CA CYS A 333 8.21 -2.48 -8.79
C CYS A 333 8.46 -3.94 -9.20
N ARG A 334 9.09 -4.74 -8.34
CA ARG A 334 9.48 -6.11 -8.64
C ARG A 334 8.32 -6.96 -9.18
N HIS A 335 7.13 -6.80 -8.62
CA HIS A 335 5.92 -7.48 -9.07
C HIS A 335 5.58 -7.14 -10.53
N HIS A 336 5.49 -5.85 -10.89
CA HIS A 336 5.13 -5.44 -12.25
C HIS A 336 6.25 -5.61 -13.28
N HIS A 337 7.49 -5.68 -12.84
CA HIS A 337 8.58 -6.11 -13.69
C HIS A 337 8.40 -7.58 -14.11
N ARG A 338 8.04 -8.46 -13.15
CA ARG A 338 7.72 -9.87 -13.43
C ARG A 338 6.44 -10.02 -14.25
N LEU A 339 5.39 -9.24 -13.96
CA LEU A 339 4.14 -9.24 -14.73
C LEU A 339 4.38 -9.00 -16.22
N LYS A 340 5.29 -8.08 -16.57
CA LYS A 340 5.73 -7.88 -17.95
C LYS A 340 6.46 -9.09 -18.53
N ASP A 341 7.37 -9.69 -17.76
CA ASP A 341 8.25 -10.75 -18.25
C ASP A 341 7.56 -12.12 -18.28
N GLU A 342 6.65 -12.41 -17.35
CA GLU A 342 6.05 -13.72 -17.11
C GLU A 342 4.52 -13.72 -17.30
N GLY A 343 3.85 -12.57 -17.11
CA GLY A 343 2.38 -12.45 -17.08
C GLY A 343 1.72 -12.08 -18.41
N ASN A 344 2.48 -12.02 -19.51
CA ASN A 344 2.00 -11.64 -20.85
C ASN A 344 1.40 -10.21 -20.94
N TRP A 345 1.63 -9.36 -19.96
CA TRP A 345 1.30 -7.96 -20.06
C TRP A 345 2.44 -7.21 -20.74
N ASN A 346 2.11 -6.32 -21.64
CA ASN A 346 3.08 -5.49 -22.36
C ASN A 346 2.78 -4.02 -22.11
N TYR A 347 3.81 -3.18 -22.23
CA TYR A 347 3.60 -1.76 -22.17
C TYR A 347 4.46 -1.00 -23.19
N THR A 348 4.00 0.19 -23.54
CA THR A 348 4.74 1.17 -24.36
C THR A 348 4.70 2.54 -23.67
N LYS A 349 5.82 3.27 -23.74
CA LYS A 349 5.92 4.64 -23.30
C LYS A 349 5.63 5.58 -24.45
N ASN A 350 4.66 6.46 -24.28
CA ASN A 350 4.32 7.48 -25.27
C ASN A 350 5.26 8.70 -25.17
N PRO A 351 5.36 9.53 -26.22
CA PRO A 351 6.18 10.74 -26.21
C PRO A 351 5.82 11.76 -25.13
N ASP A 352 4.55 11.80 -24.70
CA ASP A 352 4.04 12.63 -23.59
C ASP A 352 4.39 12.06 -22.22
N GLY A 353 5.13 10.96 -22.15
CA GLY A 353 5.50 10.27 -20.92
C GLY A 353 4.42 9.37 -20.34
N SER A 354 3.21 9.34 -20.90
CA SER A 354 2.18 8.38 -20.49
C SER A 354 2.61 6.96 -20.84
N VAL A 355 2.08 5.98 -20.09
CA VAL A 355 2.42 4.57 -20.27
C VAL A 355 1.15 3.79 -20.61
N LYS A 356 1.15 3.21 -21.79
CA LYS A 356 0.05 2.37 -22.29
C LYS A 356 0.38 0.92 -21.98
N TRP A 357 -0.41 0.30 -21.14
CA TRP A 357 -0.35 -1.13 -20.83
C TRP A 357 -1.39 -1.90 -21.65
N THR A 358 -1.03 -3.11 -22.05
CA THR A 358 -1.93 -4.06 -22.69
C THR A 358 -1.91 -5.34 -21.87
N THR A 359 -3.08 -5.77 -21.39
CA THR A 359 -3.23 -6.99 -20.60
C THR A 359 -3.10 -8.24 -21.47
N ASP A 360 -3.02 -9.41 -20.88
CA ASP A 360 -3.06 -10.72 -21.54
C ASP A 360 -4.33 -10.94 -22.37
N GLU A 361 -5.45 -10.32 -22.00
CA GLU A 361 -6.73 -10.32 -22.72
C GLU A 361 -6.83 -9.25 -23.82
N GLY A 362 -5.78 -8.46 -24.01
CA GLY A 362 -5.75 -7.38 -25.01
C GLY A 362 -6.43 -6.08 -24.55
N ARG A 363 -6.86 -5.95 -23.29
CA ARG A 363 -7.39 -4.68 -22.76
C ARG A 363 -6.28 -3.65 -22.67
N VAL A 364 -6.62 -2.42 -22.97
CA VAL A 364 -5.67 -1.31 -22.99
C VAL A 364 -5.96 -0.33 -21.85
N ILE A 365 -4.93 -0.06 -21.03
CA ILE A 365 -5.00 0.88 -19.92
C ILE A 365 -3.88 1.91 -20.08
N THR A 366 -4.22 3.19 -20.05
CA THR A 366 -3.22 4.25 -20.14
C THR A 366 -3.05 4.92 -18.79
N LYS A 367 -1.85 4.84 -18.22
CA LYS A 367 -1.46 5.61 -17.03
C LYS A 367 -0.84 6.92 -17.50
N PRO A 368 -1.48 8.07 -17.25
CA PRO A 368 -0.92 9.36 -17.62
C PRO A 368 0.32 9.64 -16.76
N LEU A 369 1.34 10.26 -17.35
CA LEU A 369 2.35 10.94 -16.58
C LEU A 369 1.65 12.14 -15.91
N ARG A 370 1.74 12.23 -14.59
CA ARG A 370 1.28 13.42 -13.86
C ARG A 370 2.49 14.30 -13.63
N PRO A 371 2.84 15.21 -14.56
CA PRO A 371 3.91 16.16 -14.35
C PRO A 371 3.56 17.02 -13.13
N HIS A 372 4.57 17.57 -12.48
CA HIS A 372 4.34 18.59 -11.46
C HIS A 372 3.52 19.70 -12.12
N LYS A 373 2.31 19.97 -11.61
CA LYS A 373 1.49 21.07 -12.14
C LYS A 373 2.35 22.33 -12.08
N ARG A 374 2.62 22.89 -13.24
CA ARG A 374 3.10 24.26 -13.34
C ARG A 374 1.88 25.16 -13.15
N ASN A 375 1.85 25.93 -12.09
CA ASN A 375 0.94 27.08 -12.01
C ASN A 375 1.55 28.20 -12.81
#